data_223222730670fdabe7227a6d2afdab9f
#
_entry.id   223222730670fdabe7227a6d2afdab9f
#
_cell.length_a   1.000
_cell.length_b   1.000
_cell.length_c   1.000
_cell.angle_alpha   90.00
_cell.angle_beta   90.00
_cell.angle_gamma   90.00
#
_symmetry.space_group_name_H-M   'P 1'
#
loop_
_entity.id
_entity.type
_entity.pdbx_description
1 polymer ?
#
loop_
_entity_poly.entity_id
_entity_poly.type
_entity_poly.pdbx_seq_one_letter_code
_entity_poly.pdbx_strand_id
1 'polypeptide(L)'
;MARIAIVGGGSIGEALLSGLLRAGRQVKDLVVAEKHPDRAKYLSDTYSVLVTTVADAVDTAAYVIVAVKPADVSSVVGEIADAAAKAESNTAEQVFVSVVAGVTTEFYENKLPAGSPVIRVMPNAPVVVGGGVSALARGRFATADHLKEVSAIFDAVGGVLTVPESQLDAVTAVSGSGPAYFFLMVEALVDAGVAAGLTRSVATDLVVQTMAGSAAMLLERLDEAQPAGDAAMGTAMDTTAAQLRATVTSPGGTTAAGLRELERGGLRAAVGNAVEAAKKRSEQLGITSE
;
A
#
# COMPACT_ATOMS: atom_id res chain seq x y z
N MET A 1 1.90 -22.40 -9.01
CA MET A 1 1.79 -21.47 -7.87
C MET A 1 0.32 -21.42 -7.47
N ALA A 2 0.02 -21.03 -6.23
CA ALA A 2 -1.36 -20.87 -5.79
C ALA A 2 -2.05 -19.75 -6.56
N ARG A 3 -3.33 -19.94 -6.90
CA ARG A 3 -4.14 -18.99 -7.67
C ARG A 3 -4.59 -17.83 -6.78
N ILE A 4 -4.52 -16.62 -7.32
CA ILE A 4 -4.90 -15.39 -6.64
C ILE A 4 -6.10 -14.78 -7.38
N ALA A 5 -7.20 -14.55 -6.65
CA ALA A 5 -8.33 -13.76 -7.11
C ALA A 5 -8.19 -12.32 -6.63
N ILE A 6 -8.33 -11.36 -7.53
CA ILE A 6 -8.41 -9.94 -7.22
C ILE A 6 -9.85 -9.50 -7.44
N VAL A 7 -10.56 -9.22 -6.36
CA VAL A 7 -11.95 -8.76 -6.41
C VAL A 7 -11.98 -7.24 -6.39
N GLY A 8 -12.27 -6.67 -7.55
CA GLY A 8 -12.20 -5.24 -7.84
C GLY A 8 -11.02 -4.87 -8.73
N GLY A 9 -11.29 -4.56 -9.98
CA GLY A 9 -10.31 -4.15 -11.00
C GLY A 9 -10.03 -2.64 -11.04
N GLY A 10 -10.28 -1.91 -9.93
CA GLY A 10 -9.97 -0.49 -9.79
C GLY A 10 -8.47 -0.21 -9.76
N SER A 11 -8.08 1.04 -9.43
CA SER A 11 -6.66 1.47 -9.46
C SER A 11 -5.73 0.59 -8.62
N ILE A 12 -6.13 0.20 -7.41
CA ILE A 12 -5.31 -0.66 -6.54
C ILE A 12 -5.31 -2.11 -7.05
N GLY A 13 -6.47 -2.65 -7.46
CA GLY A 13 -6.54 -4.01 -8.01
C GLY A 13 -5.71 -4.16 -9.29
N GLU A 14 -5.77 -3.19 -10.20
CA GLU A 14 -4.93 -3.18 -11.40
C GLU A 14 -3.44 -3.01 -11.06
N ALA A 15 -3.10 -2.15 -10.11
CA ALA A 15 -1.73 -1.95 -9.66
C ALA A 15 -1.12 -3.26 -9.13
N LEU A 16 -1.88 -3.99 -8.31
CA LEU A 16 -1.49 -5.32 -7.82
C LEU A 16 -1.37 -6.33 -8.96
N LEU A 17 -2.36 -6.40 -9.86
CA LEU A 17 -2.32 -7.28 -11.04
C LEU A 17 -1.06 -7.03 -11.86
N SER A 18 -0.83 -5.78 -12.28
CA SER A 18 0.31 -5.40 -13.11
C SER A 18 1.64 -5.63 -12.40
N GLY A 19 1.71 -5.35 -11.10
CA GLY A 19 2.89 -5.59 -10.28
C GLY A 19 3.23 -7.07 -10.16
N LEU A 20 2.24 -7.91 -9.87
CA LEU A 20 2.41 -9.37 -9.78
C LEU A 20 2.86 -9.99 -11.11
N LEU A 21 2.28 -9.54 -12.23
CA LEU A 21 2.69 -9.97 -13.57
C LEU A 21 4.14 -9.57 -13.87
N ARG A 22 4.53 -8.34 -13.52
CA ARG A 22 5.89 -7.83 -13.68
C ARG A 22 6.90 -8.59 -12.83
N ALA A 23 6.49 -9.02 -11.64
CA ALA A 23 7.29 -9.87 -10.75
C ALA A 23 7.36 -11.34 -11.20
N GLY A 24 6.82 -11.70 -12.38
CA GLY A 24 6.92 -13.02 -12.98
C GLY A 24 5.78 -14.00 -12.61
N ARG A 25 4.70 -13.55 -11.95
CA ARG A 25 3.49 -14.37 -11.80
C ARG A 25 2.90 -14.67 -13.17
N GLN A 26 2.49 -15.92 -13.39
CA GLN A 26 1.87 -16.30 -14.65
C GLN A 26 0.41 -15.83 -14.69
N VAL A 27 -0.05 -15.40 -15.85
CA VAL A 27 -1.43 -14.94 -16.08
C VAL A 27 -2.47 -15.97 -15.62
N LYS A 28 -2.22 -17.27 -15.87
CA LYS A 28 -3.13 -18.36 -15.47
C LYS A 28 -3.31 -18.51 -13.95
N ASP A 29 -2.37 -17.97 -13.17
CA ASP A 29 -2.41 -18.00 -11.71
C ASP A 29 -3.16 -16.78 -11.12
N LEU A 30 -3.65 -15.89 -11.99
CA LEU A 30 -4.36 -14.67 -11.61
C LEU A 30 -5.75 -14.65 -12.23
N VAL A 31 -6.74 -14.20 -11.47
CA VAL A 31 -8.11 -13.97 -11.94
C VAL A 31 -8.62 -12.67 -11.33
N VAL A 32 -9.40 -11.92 -12.10
CA VAL A 32 -9.99 -10.66 -11.63
C VAL A 32 -11.51 -10.77 -11.65
N ALA A 33 -12.17 -10.34 -10.58
CA ALA A 33 -13.60 -10.10 -10.59
C ALA A 33 -13.87 -8.59 -10.74
N GLU A 34 -14.55 -8.21 -11.82
CA GLU A 34 -14.89 -6.81 -12.12
C GLU A 34 -16.30 -6.71 -12.68
N LYS A 35 -17.14 -5.86 -12.05
CA LYS A 35 -18.55 -5.72 -12.40
C LYS A 35 -18.81 -4.76 -13.59
N HIS A 36 -17.89 -3.84 -13.85
CA HIS A 36 -18.05 -2.84 -14.92
C HIS A 36 -17.53 -3.39 -16.24
N PRO A 37 -18.40 -3.57 -17.28
CA PRO A 37 -18.02 -4.26 -18.53
C PRO A 37 -16.83 -3.61 -19.25
N ASP A 38 -16.79 -2.28 -19.34
CA ASP A 38 -15.71 -1.57 -20.01
C ASP A 38 -14.37 -1.77 -19.31
N ARG A 39 -14.41 -1.79 -17.97
CA ARG A 39 -13.23 -2.02 -17.14
C ARG A 39 -12.77 -3.47 -17.23
N ALA A 40 -13.69 -4.42 -17.18
CA ALA A 40 -13.42 -5.84 -17.36
C ALA A 40 -12.75 -6.11 -18.72
N LYS A 41 -13.31 -5.52 -19.78
CA LYS A 41 -12.74 -5.60 -21.13
C LYS A 41 -11.33 -5.02 -21.19
N TYR A 42 -11.13 -3.82 -20.65
CA TYR A 42 -9.80 -3.19 -20.61
C TYR A 42 -8.75 -4.07 -19.92
N LEU A 43 -9.06 -4.64 -18.75
CA LEU A 43 -8.15 -5.50 -18.01
C LEU A 43 -7.82 -6.79 -18.77
N SER A 44 -8.83 -7.41 -19.39
CA SER A 44 -8.64 -8.60 -20.22
C SER A 44 -7.78 -8.31 -21.45
N ASP A 45 -8.06 -7.23 -22.17
CA ASP A 45 -7.32 -6.85 -23.37
C ASP A 45 -5.87 -6.45 -23.06
N THR A 46 -5.66 -5.75 -21.92
CA THR A 46 -4.33 -5.22 -21.57
C THR A 46 -3.42 -6.27 -20.96
N TYR A 47 -3.94 -7.12 -20.09
CA TYR A 47 -3.15 -8.07 -19.29
C TYR A 47 -3.36 -9.53 -19.70
N SER A 48 -4.27 -9.80 -20.62
CA SER A 48 -4.68 -11.15 -21.01
C SER A 48 -5.16 -12.01 -19.83
N VAL A 49 -5.61 -11.38 -18.75
CA VAL A 49 -6.08 -12.03 -17.53
C VAL A 49 -7.54 -12.45 -17.68
N LEU A 50 -7.90 -13.57 -17.05
CA LEU A 50 -9.31 -13.96 -16.93
C LEU A 50 -10.06 -12.96 -16.05
N VAL A 51 -11.10 -12.32 -16.60
CA VAL A 51 -12.04 -11.48 -15.85
C VAL A 51 -13.39 -12.17 -15.80
N THR A 52 -13.96 -12.33 -14.60
CA THR A 52 -15.17 -13.12 -14.37
C THR A 52 -16.01 -12.55 -13.22
N THR A 53 -16.99 -13.29 -12.73
CA THR A 53 -17.81 -12.97 -11.56
C THR A 53 -17.02 -13.18 -10.26
N VAL A 54 -17.52 -12.61 -9.16
CA VAL A 54 -16.93 -12.84 -7.81
C VAL A 54 -16.96 -14.33 -7.48
N ALA A 55 -18.08 -15.00 -7.70
CA ALA A 55 -18.25 -16.43 -7.39
C ALA A 55 -17.22 -17.30 -8.12
N ASP A 56 -17.09 -17.13 -9.44
CA ASP A 56 -16.15 -17.94 -10.23
C ASP A 56 -14.67 -17.61 -9.92
N ALA A 57 -14.39 -16.36 -9.55
CA ALA A 57 -13.02 -15.97 -9.18
C ALA A 57 -12.60 -16.60 -7.85
N VAL A 58 -13.52 -16.64 -6.87
CA VAL A 58 -13.27 -17.17 -5.52
C VAL A 58 -13.17 -18.69 -5.51
N ASP A 59 -13.99 -19.40 -6.28
CA ASP A 59 -14.11 -20.86 -6.27
C ASP A 59 -12.78 -21.61 -6.36
N THR A 60 -11.83 -21.09 -7.13
CA THR A 60 -10.54 -21.75 -7.39
C THR A 60 -9.32 -21.04 -6.80
N ALA A 61 -9.53 -19.96 -6.04
CA ALA A 61 -8.45 -19.15 -5.51
C ALA A 61 -8.00 -19.61 -4.13
N ALA A 62 -6.69 -19.70 -3.90
CA ALA A 62 -6.12 -19.87 -2.56
C ALA A 62 -6.03 -18.54 -1.79
N TYR A 63 -5.87 -17.44 -2.51
CA TYR A 63 -5.85 -16.08 -1.96
C TYR A 63 -6.93 -15.25 -2.64
N VAL A 64 -7.78 -14.61 -1.85
CA VAL A 64 -8.84 -13.71 -2.32
C VAL A 64 -8.52 -12.30 -1.84
N ILE A 65 -8.07 -11.44 -2.75
CA ILE A 65 -7.71 -10.04 -2.46
C ILE A 65 -8.92 -9.16 -2.76
N VAL A 66 -9.49 -8.54 -1.73
CA VAL A 66 -10.62 -7.61 -1.84
C VAL A 66 -10.07 -6.20 -2.03
N ALA A 67 -10.26 -5.64 -3.24
CA ALA A 67 -9.74 -4.34 -3.68
C ALA A 67 -10.85 -3.42 -4.21
N VAL A 68 -12.04 -3.49 -3.62
CA VAL A 68 -13.19 -2.65 -3.97
C VAL A 68 -13.22 -1.36 -3.15
N LYS A 69 -14.13 -0.45 -3.48
CA LYS A 69 -14.36 0.75 -2.66
C LYS A 69 -15.03 0.37 -1.33
N PRO A 70 -14.77 1.12 -0.24
CA PRO A 70 -15.38 0.83 1.08
C PRO A 70 -16.91 0.67 1.02
N ALA A 71 -17.60 1.47 0.22
CA ALA A 71 -19.06 1.40 0.06
C ALA A 71 -19.57 0.07 -0.56
N ASP A 72 -18.74 -0.62 -1.32
CA ASP A 72 -19.11 -1.88 -2.01
C ASP A 72 -18.75 -3.13 -1.17
N VAL A 73 -17.97 -2.97 -0.08
CA VAL A 73 -17.38 -4.11 0.66
C VAL A 73 -18.46 -5.05 1.20
N SER A 74 -19.52 -4.51 1.81
CA SER A 74 -20.55 -5.36 2.45
C SER A 74 -21.23 -6.29 1.44
N SER A 75 -21.58 -5.78 0.27
CA SER A 75 -22.18 -6.58 -0.82
C SER A 75 -21.20 -7.63 -1.34
N VAL A 76 -19.97 -7.21 -1.63
CA VAL A 76 -18.95 -8.10 -2.20
C VAL A 76 -18.54 -9.21 -1.23
N VAL A 77 -18.40 -8.89 0.06
CA VAL A 77 -18.07 -9.91 1.07
C VAL A 77 -19.22 -10.90 1.24
N GLY A 78 -20.50 -10.47 1.09
CA GLY A 78 -21.65 -11.36 1.03
C GLY A 78 -21.56 -12.35 -0.14
N GLU A 79 -21.26 -11.86 -1.35
CA GLU A 79 -21.06 -12.70 -2.53
C GLU A 79 -19.90 -13.71 -2.36
N ILE A 80 -18.80 -13.26 -1.74
CA ILE A 80 -17.64 -14.11 -1.42
C ILE A 80 -18.04 -15.19 -0.41
N ALA A 81 -18.76 -14.83 0.66
CA ALA A 81 -19.21 -15.77 1.68
C ALA A 81 -20.16 -16.84 1.10
N ASP A 82 -21.09 -16.43 0.24
CA ASP A 82 -22.00 -17.33 -0.45
C ASP A 82 -21.25 -18.29 -1.40
N ALA A 83 -20.24 -17.82 -2.09
CA ALA A 83 -19.40 -18.64 -2.96
C ALA A 83 -18.55 -19.61 -2.14
N ALA A 84 -17.89 -19.15 -1.08
CA ALA A 84 -17.07 -19.96 -0.21
C ALA A 84 -17.88 -21.05 0.54
N ALA A 85 -19.14 -20.74 0.91
CA ALA A 85 -20.02 -21.72 1.54
C ALA A 85 -20.53 -22.80 0.58
N LYS A 86 -20.59 -22.51 -0.72
CA LYS A 86 -21.02 -23.45 -1.78
C LYS A 86 -19.90 -24.30 -2.33
N ALA A 87 -18.66 -23.84 -2.19
CA ALA A 87 -17.47 -24.59 -2.59
C ALA A 87 -17.39 -25.86 -1.73
N GLU A 88 -18.07 -26.94 -2.18
CA GLU A 88 -18.03 -28.22 -1.51
C GLU A 88 -16.59 -28.70 -1.42
N SER A 89 -16.07 -28.68 -0.20
CA SER A 89 -14.94 -29.51 0.27
C SER A 89 -13.67 -29.53 -0.60
N ASN A 90 -13.28 -28.45 -1.21
CA ASN A 90 -11.91 -28.42 -1.70
C ASN A 90 -11.01 -27.91 -0.58
N THR A 91 -10.29 -28.82 0.02
CA THR A 91 -9.58 -28.80 1.29
C THR A 91 -8.39 -27.81 1.37
N ALA A 92 -8.25 -26.89 0.46
CA ALA A 92 -7.27 -25.83 0.56
C ALA A 92 -7.90 -24.65 1.31
N GLU A 93 -7.35 -24.33 2.47
CA GLU A 93 -7.72 -23.18 3.27
C GLU A 93 -7.54 -21.90 2.45
N GLN A 94 -8.65 -21.18 2.18
CA GLN A 94 -8.61 -19.89 1.47
C GLN A 94 -8.19 -18.78 2.43
N VAL A 95 -7.24 -17.97 2.02
CA VAL A 95 -6.81 -16.76 2.77
C VAL A 95 -7.46 -15.52 2.16
N PHE A 96 -8.20 -14.79 2.97
CA PHE A 96 -8.83 -13.55 2.57
C PHE A 96 -7.93 -12.35 2.91
N VAL A 97 -7.71 -11.50 1.92
CA VAL A 97 -6.82 -10.36 2.03
C VAL A 97 -7.61 -9.09 1.70
N SER A 98 -7.72 -8.17 2.65
CA SER A 98 -8.37 -6.88 2.42
C SER A 98 -7.33 -5.79 2.17
N VAL A 99 -7.45 -5.08 1.04
CA VAL A 99 -6.69 -3.83 0.79
C VAL A 99 -7.59 -2.59 0.89
N VAL A 100 -8.74 -2.74 1.54
CA VAL A 100 -9.74 -1.68 1.68
C VAL A 100 -9.46 -0.83 2.92
N ALA A 101 -9.30 0.47 2.72
CA ALA A 101 -9.08 1.40 3.84
C ALA A 101 -10.31 1.45 4.78
N GLY A 102 -10.06 1.52 6.08
CA GLY A 102 -11.09 1.71 7.09
C GLY A 102 -11.89 0.46 7.48
N VAL A 103 -11.78 -0.67 6.76
CA VAL A 103 -12.54 -1.90 7.06
C VAL A 103 -11.68 -2.86 7.86
N THR A 104 -12.14 -3.24 9.05
CA THR A 104 -11.39 -4.08 9.99
C THR A 104 -11.42 -5.56 9.63
N THR A 105 -10.47 -6.34 10.16
CA THR A 105 -10.47 -7.81 10.03
C THR A 105 -11.72 -8.40 10.66
N GLU A 106 -12.18 -7.87 11.80
CA GLU A 106 -13.41 -8.30 12.48
C GLU A 106 -14.64 -8.23 11.58
N PHE A 107 -14.77 -7.17 10.75
CA PHE A 107 -15.86 -7.06 9.78
C PHE A 107 -15.92 -8.26 8.83
N TYR A 108 -14.77 -8.67 8.30
CA TYR A 108 -14.67 -9.82 7.41
C TYR A 108 -14.92 -11.14 8.15
N GLU A 109 -14.35 -11.31 9.34
CA GLU A 109 -14.48 -12.51 10.17
C GLU A 109 -15.93 -12.77 10.60
N ASN A 110 -16.72 -11.71 10.78
CA ASN A 110 -18.14 -11.82 11.11
C ASN A 110 -19.03 -12.21 9.91
N LYS A 111 -18.55 -12.03 8.67
CA LYS A 111 -19.32 -12.26 7.44
C LYS A 111 -18.87 -13.50 6.66
N LEU A 112 -17.61 -13.84 6.74
CA LEU A 112 -17.02 -15.01 6.08
C LEU A 112 -17.32 -16.31 6.87
N PRO A 113 -17.15 -17.49 6.26
CA PRO A 113 -17.27 -18.75 6.98
C PRO A 113 -16.41 -18.78 8.24
N ALA A 114 -16.91 -19.40 9.31
CA ALA A 114 -16.26 -19.43 10.61
C ALA A 114 -14.84 -20.02 10.52
N GLY A 115 -13.87 -19.31 11.09
CA GLY A 115 -12.47 -19.74 11.05
C GLY A 115 -11.67 -19.25 9.83
N SER A 116 -12.29 -18.52 8.90
CA SER A 116 -11.60 -18.00 7.72
C SER A 116 -10.42 -17.10 8.12
N PRO A 117 -9.19 -17.37 7.64
CA PRO A 117 -8.04 -16.51 7.88
C PRO A 117 -8.16 -15.21 7.09
N VAL A 118 -8.10 -14.08 7.79
CA VAL A 118 -8.15 -12.74 7.22
C VAL A 118 -6.85 -12.00 7.49
N ILE A 119 -6.30 -11.35 6.46
CA ILE A 119 -5.16 -10.45 6.58
C ILE A 119 -5.56 -9.10 5.99
N ARG A 120 -5.45 -8.06 6.80
CA ARG A 120 -5.64 -6.68 6.33
C ARG A 120 -4.31 -6.10 5.89
N VAL A 121 -4.30 -5.53 4.70
CA VAL A 121 -3.10 -4.94 4.09
C VAL A 121 -3.42 -3.51 3.70
N MET A 122 -2.52 -2.59 4.04
CA MET A 122 -2.59 -1.21 3.59
C MET A 122 -1.42 -0.93 2.65
N PRO A 123 -1.62 -1.10 1.33
CA PRO A 123 -0.65 -0.72 0.32
C PRO A 123 -0.72 0.78 0.02
N ASN A 124 0.22 1.28 -0.78
CA ASN A 124 0.16 2.65 -1.31
C ASN A 124 0.34 2.70 -2.84
N ALA A 125 0.05 3.86 -3.44
CA ALA A 125 0.02 4.03 -4.89
C ALA A 125 1.31 3.59 -5.64
N PRO A 126 2.54 3.75 -5.11
CA PRO A 126 3.75 3.34 -5.81
C PRO A 126 3.87 1.83 -6.08
N VAL A 127 2.98 0.96 -5.58
CA VAL A 127 2.90 -0.46 -5.99
C VAL A 127 2.80 -0.61 -7.51
N VAL A 128 2.23 0.38 -8.21
CA VAL A 128 2.12 0.38 -9.67
C VAL A 128 3.48 0.33 -10.37
N VAL A 129 4.53 0.84 -9.75
CA VAL A 129 5.90 0.83 -10.27
C VAL A 129 6.84 -0.14 -9.54
N GLY A 130 6.29 -0.95 -8.62
CA GLY A 130 7.08 -1.87 -7.79
C GLY A 130 7.83 -1.18 -6.63
N GLY A 131 7.57 0.09 -6.39
CA GLY A 131 8.16 0.89 -5.30
C GLY A 131 7.18 1.18 -4.17
N GLY A 132 6.16 0.34 -4.01
CA GLY A 132 5.18 0.49 -2.94
C GLY A 132 5.71 0.11 -1.56
N VAL A 133 4.91 0.39 -0.55
CA VAL A 133 5.04 -0.20 0.78
C VAL A 133 3.67 -0.68 1.22
N SER A 134 3.64 -1.88 1.80
CA SER A 134 2.41 -2.53 2.27
C SER A 134 2.56 -2.91 3.73
N ALA A 135 1.70 -2.38 4.59
CA ALA A 135 1.63 -2.79 5.98
C ALA A 135 0.56 -3.86 6.17
N LEU A 136 0.94 -4.98 6.80
CA LEU A 136 0.10 -6.15 7.01
C LEU A 136 -0.29 -6.29 8.47
N ALA A 137 -1.56 -6.63 8.72
CA ALA A 137 -2.06 -6.98 10.03
C ALA A 137 -2.87 -8.28 9.95
N ARG A 138 -2.64 -9.17 10.91
CA ARG A 138 -3.36 -10.44 11.01
C ARG A 138 -4.69 -10.25 11.70
N GLY A 139 -5.74 -10.86 11.15
CA GLY A 139 -6.97 -11.17 11.85
C GLY A 139 -6.80 -12.34 12.85
N ARG A 140 -7.86 -12.63 13.53
CA ARG A 140 -7.90 -13.59 14.65
C ARG A 140 -7.51 -15.02 14.21
N PHE A 141 -7.93 -15.44 13.03
CA PHE A 141 -7.75 -16.82 12.55
C PHE A 141 -6.54 -16.97 11.61
N ALA A 142 -5.90 -15.87 11.21
CA ALA A 142 -4.72 -15.93 10.36
C ALA A 142 -3.49 -16.39 11.15
N THR A 143 -2.77 -17.36 10.62
CA THR A 143 -1.53 -17.90 11.20
C THR A 143 -0.29 -17.07 10.79
N ALA A 144 0.86 -17.38 11.37
CA ALA A 144 2.14 -16.79 10.95
C ALA A 144 2.51 -17.22 9.52
N ASP A 145 2.15 -18.43 9.12
CA ASP A 145 2.40 -18.93 7.75
C ASP A 145 1.54 -18.19 6.73
N HIS A 146 0.25 -17.97 7.01
CA HIS A 146 -0.61 -17.13 6.15
C HIS A 146 -0.03 -15.72 5.98
N LEU A 147 0.47 -15.12 7.07
CA LEU A 147 1.09 -13.80 7.00
C LEU A 147 2.33 -13.82 6.11
N LYS A 148 3.19 -14.83 6.26
CA LYS A 148 4.40 -15.01 5.46
C LYS A 148 4.08 -15.16 3.97
N GLU A 149 3.07 -15.95 3.63
CA GLU A 149 2.65 -16.18 2.25
C GLU A 149 2.06 -14.91 1.62
N VAL A 150 1.20 -14.18 2.36
CA VAL A 150 0.67 -12.90 1.89
C VAL A 150 1.78 -11.85 1.80
N SER A 151 2.72 -11.81 2.75
CA SER A 151 3.90 -10.95 2.65
C SER A 151 4.66 -11.18 1.36
N ALA A 152 4.90 -12.44 0.97
CA ALA A 152 5.58 -12.77 -0.27
C ALA A 152 4.80 -12.35 -1.54
N ILE A 153 3.46 -12.26 -1.47
CA ILE A 153 2.65 -11.72 -2.57
C ILE A 153 2.88 -10.21 -2.73
N PHE A 154 2.90 -9.47 -1.61
CA PHE A 154 3.06 -8.01 -1.63
C PHE A 154 4.51 -7.55 -1.80
N ASP A 155 5.49 -8.35 -1.38
CA ASP A 155 6.92 -8.10 -1.61
C ASP A 155 7.26 -8.00 -3.11
N ALA A 156 6.49 -8.68 -3.95
CA ALA A 156 6.58 -8.57 -5.39
C ALA A 156 6.27 -7.16 -5.94
N VAL A 157 5.64 -6.30 -5.17
CA VAL A 157 5.21 -4.95 -5.58
C VAL A 157 5.79 -3.83 -4.69
N GLY A 158 6.69 -4.18 -3.76
CA GLY A 158 7.38 -3.21 -2.90
C GLY A 158 7.69 -3.75 -1.51
N GLY A 159 8.16 -2.90 -0.63
CA GLY A 159 8.49 -3.25 0.75
C GLY A 159 7.26 -3.70 1.55
N VAL A 160 7.48 -4.62 2.49
CA VAL A 160 6.43 -5.19 3.35
C VAL A 160 6.83 -5.07 4.80
N LEU A 161 5.88 -4.68 5.64
CA LEU A 161 6.06 -4.67 7.08
C LEU A 161 4.80 -5.17 7.81
N THR A 162 4.97 -5.72 9.00
CA THR A 162 3.86 -6.20 9.83
C THR A 162 3.64 -5.25 11.00
N VAL A 163 2.38 -4.88 11.22
CA VAL A 163 1.97 -4.02 12.34
C VAL A 163 0.73 -4.57 13.02
N PRO A 164 0.46 -4.21 14.28
CA PRO A 164 -0.86 -4.41 14.87
C PRO A 164 -1.95 -3.69 14.05
N GLU A 165 -3.14 -4.30 13.93
CA GLU A 165 -4.24 -3.69 13.15
C GLU A 165 -4.59 -2.28 13.61
N SER A 166 -4.51 -2.01 14.92
CA SER A 166 -4.75 -0.69 15.52
C SER A 166 -3.83 0.44 14.99
N GLN A 167 -2.74 0.10 14.30
CA GLN A 167 -1.82 1.08 13.72
C GLN A 167 -2.13 1.37 12.24
N LEU A 168 -3.02 0.63 11.58
CA LEU A 168 -3.25 0.77 10.14
C LEU A 168 -3.86 2.12 9.73
N ASP A 169 -4.57 2.82 10.62
CA ASP A 169 -5.02 4.19 10.32
C ASP A 169 -3.87 5.19 10.31
N ALA A 170 -2.89 5.01 11.19
CA ALA A 170 -1.65 5.80 11.16
C ALA A 170 -0.81 5.45 9.92
N VAL A 171 -0.73 4.17 9.54
CA VAL A 171 -0.11 3.74 8.28
C VAL A 171 -0.79 4.39 7.08
N THR A 172 -2.12 4.41 7.04
CA THR A 172 -2.89 5.08 5.98
C THR A 172 -2.51 6.56 5.88
N ALA A 173 -2.40 7.26 7.00
CA ALA A 173 -2.02 8.67 7.02
C ALA A 173 -0.59 8.93 6.55
N VAL A 174 0.37 8.06 6.91
CA VAL A 174 1.79 8.25 6.62
C VAL A 174 2.15 7.73 5.23
N SER A 175 1.77 6.49 4.89
CA SER A 175 2.18 5.85 3.64
C SER A 175 1.08 5.81 2.58
N GLY A 176 -0.18 5.61 2.96
CA GLY A 176 -1.30 5.63 2.02
C GLY A 176 -1.51 7.00 1.38
N SER A 177 -1.55 8.05 2.21
CA SER A 177 -1.66 9.45 1.78
C SER A 177 -0.30 10.07 1.41
N GLY A 178 0.79 9.50 1.88
CA GLY A 178 2.16 10.01 1.74
C GLY A 178 2.58 10.40 0.32
N PRO A 179 2.28 9.61 -0.72
CA PRO A 179 2.62 9.99 -2.09
C PRO A 179 2.10 11.37 -2.50
N ALA A 180 0.88 11.75 -2.05
CA ALA A 180 0.33 13.06 -2.34
C ALA A 180 1.12 14.20 -1.66
N TYR A 181 1.66 13.96 -0.47
CA TYR A 181 2.50 14.95 0.23
C TYR A 181 3.81 15.18 -0.51
N PHE A 182 4.42 14.10 -1.01
CA PHE A 182 5.64 14.20 -1.82
C PHE A 182 5.37 14.88 -3.15
N PHE A 183 4.26 14.60 -3.83
CA PHE A 183 3.90 15.29 -5.07
C PHE A 183 3.67 16.78 -4.86
N LEU A 184 2.99 17.18 -3.78
CA LEU A 184 2.82 18.59 -3.41
C LEU A 184 4.17 19.27 -3.15
N MET A 185 5.11 18.59 -2.47
CA MET A 185 6.46 19.11 -2.26
C MET A 185 7.22 19.27 -3.58
N VAL A 186 7.09 18.31 -4.50
CA VAL A 186 7.68 18.40 -5.85
C VAL A 186 7.12 19.62 -6.60
N GLU A 187 5.80 19.82 -6.60
CA GLU A 187 5.17 20.98 -7.23
C GLU A 187 5.73 22.30 -6.68
N ALA A 188 5.78 22.43 -5.35
CA ALA A 188 6.30 23.62 -4.69
C ALA A 188 7.77 23.90 -5.01
N LEU A 189 8.62 22.86 -5.06
CA LEU A 189 10.04 22.98 -5.42
C LEU A 189 10.22 23.36 -6.88
N VAL A 190 9.43 22.79 -7.79
CA VAL A 190 9.45 23.13 -9.22
C VAL A 190 9.07 24.59 -9.42
N ASP A 191 7.98 25.06 -8.79
CA ASP A 191 7.53 26.45 -8.90
C ASP A 191 8.56 27.42 -8.34
N ALA A 192 9.19 27.09 -7.20
CA ALA A 192 10.27 27.87 -6.62
C ALA A 192 11.52 27.91 -7.54
N GLY A 193 11.85 26.78 -8.18
CA GLY A 193 12.94 26.69 -9.17
C GLY A 193 12.70 27.59 -10.37
N VAL A 194 11.47 27.64 -10.87
CA VAL A 194 11.07 28.54 -11.96
C VAL A 194 11.17 30.01 -11.51
N ALA A 195 10.71 30.32 -10.30
CA ALA A 195 10.86 31.68 -9.74
C ALA A 195 12.31 32.07 -9.54
N ALA A 196 13.20 31.10 -9.32
CA ALA A 196 14.64 31.30 -9.23
C ALA A 196 15.36 31.40 -10.61
N GLY A 197 14.64 31.31 -11.73
CA GLY A 197 15.16 31.49 -13.08
C GLY A 197 15.40 30.23 -13.90
N LEU A 198 14.99 29.05 -13.42
CA LEU A 198 15.06 27.82 -14.20
C LEU A 198 13.87 27.72 -15.17
N THR A 199 14.04 27.00 -16.28
CA THR A 199 12.88 26.58 -17.06
C THR A 199 12.12 25.50 -16.29
N ARG A 200 10.80 25.38 -16.49
CA ARG A 200 9.98 24.38 -15.81
C ARG A 200 10.48 22.94 -16.05
N SER A 201 10.89 22.62 -17.28
CA SER A 201 11.44 21.30 -17.60
C SER A 201 12.68 20.98 -16.77
N VAL A 202 13.65 21.90 -16.74
CA VAL A 202 14.89 21.74 -15.96
C VAL A 202 14.58 21.62 -14.46
N ALA A 203 13.69 22.48 -13.94
CA ALA A 203 13.29 22.41 -12.54
C ALA A 203 12.63 21.07 -12.20
N THR A 204 11.74 20.57 -13.06
CA THR A 204 11.09 19.27 -12.88
C THR A 204 12.11 18.14 -12.85
N ASP A 205 13.00 18.06 -13.82
CA ASP A 205 14.03 17.02 -13.89
C ASP A 205 14.92 17.01 -12.66
N LEU A 206 15.40 18.18 -12.24
CA LEU A 206 16.24 18.33 -11.05
C LEU A 206 15.53 17.88 -9.78
N VAL A 207 14.29 18.32 -9.57
CA VAL A 207 13.53 18.00 -8.35
C VAL A 207 13.19 16.51 -8.28
N VAL A 208 12.71 15.91 -9.37
CA VAL A 208 12.36 14.50 -9.41
C VAL A 208 13.58 13.60 -9.18
N GLN A 209 14.71 13.88 -9.84
CA GLN A 209 15.95 13.11 -9.66
C GLN A 209 16.52 13.29 -8.23
N THR A 210 16.44 14.49 -7.67
CA THR A 210 16.88 14.75 -6.29
C THR A 210 16.02 13.97 -5.28
N MET A 211 14.69 13.96 -5.45
CA MET A 211 13.80 13.20 -4.59
C MET A 211 14.10 11.71 -4.65
N ALA A 212 14.21 11.15 -5.87
CA ALA A 212 14.51 9.74 -6.06
C ALA A 212 15.87 9.34 -5.46
N GLY A 213 16.92 10.12 -5.70
CA GLY A 213 18.24 9.86 -5.15
C GLY A 213 18.29 9.99 -3.63
N SER A 214 17.58 10.96 -3.05
CA SER A 214 17.50 11.11 -1.60
C SER A 214 16.79 9.96 -0.93
N ALA A 215 15.70 9.44 -1.53
CA ALA A 215 15.01 8.26 -1.06
C ALA A 215 15.90 7.01 -1.13
N ALA A 216 16.65 6.84 -2.23
CA ALA A 216 17.59 5.73 -2.39
C ALA A 216 18.69 5.75 -1.31
N MET A 217 19.28 6.92 -1.01
CA MET A 217 20.26 7.08 0.06
C MET A 217 19.70 6.72 1.44
N LEU A 218 18.43 7.07 1.71
CA LEU A 218 17.77 6.68 2.98
C LEU A 218 17.57 5.17 3.06
N LEU A 219 17.08 4.54 2.00
CA LEU A 219 16.86 3.08 1.96
C LEU A 219 18.18 2.33 2.18
N GLU A 220 19.25 2.70 1.48
CA GLU A 220 20.57 2.08 1.64
C GLU A 220 21.06 2.17 3.09
N ARG A 221 20.91 3.33 3.74
CA ARG A 221 21.32 3.49 5.14
C ARG A 221 20.45 2.71 6.12
N LEU A 222 19.16 2.60 5.86
CA LEU A 222 18.27 1.81 6.70
C LEU A 222 18.58 0.32 6.59
N ASP A 223 18.90 -0.18 5.39
CA ASP A 223 19.30 -1.56 5.17
C ASP A 223 20.64 -1.88 5.86
N GLU A 224 21.63 -0.97 5.81
CA GLU A 224 22.90 -1.11 6.53
C GLU A 224 22.73 -1.11 8.07
N ALA A 225 21.73 -0.39 8.58
CA ALA A 225 21.47 -0.25 10.00
C ALA A 225 20.68 -1.43 10.61
N GLN A 226 20.07 -2.28 9.79
CA GLN A 226 19.33 -3.45 10.27
C GLN A 226 20.33 -4.55 10.69
N PRO A 227 20.39 -4.98 11.98
CA PRO A 227 21.16 -6.13 12.36
C PRO A 227 20.56 -7.37 11.70
N ALA A 228 21.41 -8.23 11.13
CA ALA A 228 21.01 -9.52 10.58
C ALA A 228 20.38 -10.39 11.70
N GLY A 229 19.07 -10.50 11.71
CA GLY A 229 18.29 -11.30 12.65
C GLY A 229 17.06 -10.54 13.19
N ASP A 230 16.05 -11.31 13.59
CA ASP A 230 14.78 -10.89 14.20
C ASP A 230 14.92 -10.10 15.54
N ALA A 231 15.87 -9.19 15.62
CA ALA A 231 15.97 -8.29 16.76
C ALA A 231 14.77 -7.34 16.72
N ALA A 232 13.87 -7.53 17.68
CA ALA A 232 12.71 -6.69 17.97
C ALA A 232 12.97 -5.24 17.54
N MET A 233 11.98 -4.66 16.84
CA MET A 233 11.93 -3.21 16.60
C MET A 233 12.06 -2.51 17.96
N GLY A 234 13.30 -2.36 18.36
CA GLY A 234 13.67 -1.79 19.67
C GLY A 234 13.37 -0.31 19.66
N THR A 235 13.14 0.21 20.82
CA THR A 235 12.89 1.60 21.21
C THR A 235 14.02 2.58 20.85
N ALA A 236 15.01 2.20 20.04
CA ALA A 236 16.06 3.09 19.58
C ALA A 236 15.48 4.12 18.60
N MET A 237 15.72 5.40 18.87
CA MET A 237 15.30 6.50 18.00
C MET A 237 16.06 6.39 16.69
N ASP A 238 15.32 6.20 15.57
CA ASP A 238 15.91 6.27 14.25
C ASP A 238 16.31 7.72 13.93
N THR A 239 17.61 7.96 13.82
CA THR A 239 18.18 9.26 13.49
C THR A 239 18.74 9.34 12.08
N THR A 240 18.57 8.30 11.25
CA THR A 240 19.15 8.18 9.90
C THR A 240 18.86 9.39 9.02
N ALA A 241 17.61 9.82 8.94
CA ALA A 241 17.23 10.99 8.16
C ALA A 241 17.90 12.29 8.67
N ALA A 242 18.03 12.43 10.01
CA ALA A 242 18.69 13.61 10.61
C ALA A 242 20.19 13.61 10.33
N GLN A 243 20.84 12.44 10.38
CA GLN A 243 22.25 12.28 10.05
C GLN A 243 22.51 12.58 8.59
N LEU A 244 21.75 12.02 7.65
CA LEU A 244 21.90 12.31 6.22
C LEU A 244 21.67 13.80 5.93
N ARG A 245 20.66 14.43 6.54
CA ARG A 245 20.48 15.88 6.42
C ARG A 245 21.71 16.67 6.90
N ALA A 246 22.32 16.22 7.99
CA ALA A 246 23.54 16.89 8.51
C ALA A 246 24.72 16.78 7.54
N THR A 247 24.91 15.62 6.86
CA THR A 247 26.00 15.41 5.90
C THR A 247 25.93 16.36 4.70
N VAL A 248 24.72 16.81 4.31
CA VAL A 248 24.51 17.73 3.19
C VAL A 248 24.30 19.18 3.64
N THR A 249 24.55 19.49 4.92
CA THR A 249 24.30 20.82 5.50
C THR A 249 25.60 21.43 6.05
N SER A 250 26.37 22.10 5.19
CA SER A 250 27.57 22.81 5.63
C SER A 250 27.20 24.06 6.45
N PRO A 251 28.01 24.43 7.48
CA PRO A 251 27.80 25.65 8.25
C PRO A 251 27.78 26.87 7.35
N GLY A 252 26.75 27.71 7.43
CA GLY A 252 26.58 28.89 6.62
C GLY A 252 26.32 28.69 5.13
N GLY A 253 26.15 27.43 4.68
CA GLY A 253 25.89 27.06 3.29
C GLY A 253 24.45 27.31 2.83
N THR A 254 24.22 27.09 1.55
CA THR A 254 22.88 27.22 0.90
C THR A 254 21.84 26.33 1.52
N THR A 255 22.19 25.09 1.81
CA THR A 255 21.29 24.12 2.48
C THR A 255 20.88 24.62 3.85
N ALA A 256 21.82 25.14 4.66
CA ALA A 256 21.51 25.67 5.99
C ALA A 256 20.57 26.90 5.91
N ALA A 257 20.74 27.75 4.92
CA ALA A 257 19.86 28.90 4.68
C ALA A 257 18.43 28.43 4.28
N GLY A 258 18.32 27.47 3.34
CA GLY A 258 17.04 26.95 2.91
C GLY A 258 16.28 26.23 4.03
N LEU A 259 16.96 25.36 4.79
CA LEU A 259 16.36 24.65 5.93
C LEU A 259 15.81 25.61 6.99
N ARG A 260 16.53 26.72 7.27
CA ARG A 260 16.06 27.75 8.22
C ARG A 260 14.72 28.34 7.79
N GLU A 261 14.53 28.62 6.50
CA GLU A 261 13.26 29.16 6.00
C GLU A 261 12.13 28.14 6.06
N LEU A 262 12.41 26.85 5.78
CA LEU A 262 11.43 25.78 5.93
C LEU A 262 11.00 25.60 7.40
N GLU A 263 11.96 25.64 8.34
CA GLU A 263 11.65 25.56 9.77
C GLU A 263 10.87 26.82 10.24
N ARG A 264 11.24 28.01 9.78
CA ARG A 264 10.51 29.26 10.07
C ARG A 264 9.09 29.23 9.52
N GLY A 265 8.89 28.61 8.35
CA GLY A 265 7.58 28.38 7.74
C GLY A 265 6.72 27.32 8.45
N GLY A 266 7.25 26.65 9.48
CA GLY A 266 6.51 25.68 10.27
C GLY A 266 6.29 24.34 9.57
N LEU A 267 7.17 23.91 8.67
CA LEU A 267 7.04 22.67 7.91
C LEU A 267 6.69 21.47 8.81
N ARG A 268 7.37 21.32 9.95
CA ARG A 268 7.12 20.17 10.86
C ARG A 268 5.71 20.18 11.42
N ALA A 269 5.21 21.35 11.80
CA ALA A 269 3.84 21.50 12.32
C ALA A 269 2.81 21.19 11.21
N ALA A 270 3.04 21.68 9.98
CA ALA A 270 2.16 21.41 8.84
C ALA A 270 2.09 19.91 8.53
N VAL A 271 3.22 19.21 8.52
CA VAL A 271 3.27 17.75 8.29
C VAL A 271 2.57 17.01 9.43
N GLY A 272 2.82 17.36 10.69
CA GLY A 272 2.15 16.75 11.85
C GLY A 272 0.63 16.90 11.76
N ASN A 273 0.14 18.09 11.49
CA ASN A 273 -1.29 18.37 11.32
C ASN A 273 -1.92 17.59 10.15
N ALA A 274 -1.20 17.46 9.03
CA ALA A 274 -1.66 16.70 7.87
C ALA A 274 -1.83 15.21 8.20
N VAL A 275 -0.84 14.61 8.87
CA VAL A 275 -0.89 13.20 9.29
C VAL A 275 -2.02 12.96 10.29
N GLU A 276 -2.20 13.84 11.28
CA GLU A 276 -3.28 13.74 12.27
C GLU A 276 -4.66 13.83 11.60
N ALA A 277 -4.85 14.79 10.69
CA ALA A 277 -6.10 14.96 9.96
C ALA A 277 -6.42 13.74 9.08
N ALA A 278 -5.41 13.19 8.40
CA ALA A 278 -5.57 12.01 7.55
C ALA A 278 -5.89 10.75 8.39
N LYS A 279 -5.22 10.56 9.54
CA LYS A 279 -5.50 9.46 10.46
C LYS A 279 -6.94 9.53 10.99
N LYS A 280 -7.35 10.69 11.49
CA LYS A 280 -8.73 10.92 11.97
C LYS A 280 -9.77 10.65 10.87
N ARG A 281 -9.46 11.02 9.62
CA ARG A 281 -10.35 10.72 8.50
C ARG A 281 -10.42 9.24 8.19
N SER A 282 -9.31 8.52 8.26
CA SER A 282 -9.28 7.06 8.10
C SER A 282 -10.15 6.35 9.14
N GLU A 283 -10.02 6.73 10.42
CA GLU A 283 -10.84 6.22 11.51
C GLU A 283 -12.35 6.46 11.26
N GLN A 284 -12.72 7.66 10.77
CA GLN A 284 -14.12 7.98 10.43
C GLN A 284 -14.67 7.15 9.27
N LEU A 285 -13.83 6.80 8.29
CA LEU A 285 -14.25 5.95 7.17
C LEU A 285 -14.55 4.53 7.63
N GLY A 286 -13.86 4.04 8.65
CA GLY A 286 -14.14 2.75 9.29
C GLY A 286 -15.50 2.69 10.00
N ILE A 287 -15.93 3.78 10.61
CA ILE A 287 -17.21 3.86 11.36
C ILE A 287 -18.44 3.88 10.43
N THR A 288 -18.28 4.34 9.19
CA THR A 288 -19.40 4.45 8.23
C THR A 288 -19.65 3.19 7.39
N SER A 289 -18.91 2.12 7.64
CA SER A 289 -19.03 0.84 6.93
C SER A 289 -19.89 -0.20 7.66
N GLU A 290 -20.71 0.20 8.66
CA GLU A 290 -21.72 -0.63 9.33
C GLU A 290 -22.98 -0.84 8.47
#